data_0e943238cbfb20c6473c05ce1fa32320
#
_entry.id   0e943238cbfb20c6473c05ce1fa32320
#
_cell.length_a   1.000
_cell.length_b   1.000
_cell.length_c   1.000
_cell.angle_alpha   90.00
_cell.angle_beta   90.00
_cell.angle_gamma   90.00
#
_symmetry.space_group_name_H-M   'P 1'
#
loop_
_entity.id
_entity.type
_entity.pdbx_description
1 polymer ?
#
loop_
_entity_poly.entity_id
_entity_poly.type
_entity_poly.pdbx_seq_one_letter_code
_entity_poly.pdbx_strand_id
1 'polypeptide(L)'
;RMHRGLFAMNELPELDELVQVGLFNILEERDVQIRGYPVQFDLDVMILFSANPATYNRSGKVIPQLKDRIGSLIQTHYPSERETGIQIMEQESDLSLDGDFPIIVPFFMKQIIEEISRAARNSRYIDQQSGVSARFSIANYQTMIASARRRGCVLNEKPAVPRISDLGHLYSSSLGKLEVDMMSSHQMTERQVLDSVIAEAIKSVFGEYVEQHGLESIAEIFAKGVKIEVGDMLPSAHYETLLKRVPPIWDKAFEVNAADNAAVRASCVEFILAGLYATERISRAQRHGVVTYEVE
;
A
#
# COMPACT_ATOMS: atom_id res chain seq x y z
N ARG A 1 -16.80 -29.77 21.59
CA ARG A 1 -17.47 -28.44 21.61
C ARG A 1 -17.87 -27.95 20.23
N MET A 2 -17.36 -28.54 19.12
CA MET A 2 -17.53 -28.07 17.74
C MET A 2 -18.58 -28.82 16.93
N HIS A 3 -19.20 -29.85 17.51
CA HIS A 3 -20.28 -30.57 16.87
C HIS A 3 -21.42 -29.60 16.47
N ARG A 4 -21.87 -29.70 15.22
CA ARG A 4 -22.86 -28.79 14.57
C ARG A 4 -22.37 -27.34 14.45
N GLY A 5 -21.07 -27.13 14.25
CA GLY A 5 -20.47 -25.82 14.11
C GLY A 5 -19.48 -25.70 12.96
N LEU A 6 -18.88 -24.53 12.85
CA LEU A 6 -17.80 -24.21 11.93
C LEU A 6 -16.45 -24.30 12.66
N PHE A 7 -15.51 -24.97 12.06
CA PHE A 7 -14.14 -25.05 12.56
C PHE A 7 -13.17 -24.49 11.52
N ALA A 8 -12.53 -23.38 11.83
CA ALA A 8 -11.51 -22.80 10.96
C ALA A 8 -10.12 -23.14 11.49
N MET A 9 -9.26 -23.62 10.61
CA MET A 9 -7.87 -23.94 10.87
C MET A 9 -6.99 -23.17 9.88
N ASN A 10 -6.20 -22.27 10.41
CA ASN A 10 -5.32 -21.43 9.61
C ASN A 10 -3.98 -22.11 9.36
N GLU A 11 -3.35 -21.76 8.25
CA GLU A 11 -1.99 -22.19 7.86
C GLU A 11 -1.85 -23.73 7.82
N LEU A 12 -2.80 -24.42 7.15
CA LEU A 12 -2.79 -25.88 7.00
C LEU A 12 -1.41 -26.45 6.61
N PRO A 13 -0.63 -25.85 5.67
CA PRO A 13 0.69 -26.37 5.28
C PRO A 13 1.76 -26.30 6.38
N GLU A 14 1.53 -25.56 7.46
CA GLU A 14 2.48 -25.45 8.57
C GLU A 14 2.24 -26.47 9.68
N LEU A 15 1.21 -27.31 9.56
CA LEU A 15 0.96 -28.41 10.47
C LEU A 15 1.93 -29.55 10.21
N ASP A 16 2.43 -30.14 11.29
CA ASP A 16 3.20 -31.38 11.22
C ASP A 16 2.41 -32.50 10.52
N GLU A 17 3.11 -33.36 9.78
CA GLU A 17 2.51 -34.46 9.05
C GLU A 17 1.64 -35.36 9.95
N LEU A 18 2.08 -35.64 11.18
CA LEU A 18 1.32 -36.41 12.16
C LEU A 18 -0.03 -35.77 12.52
N VAL A 19 -0.07 -34.42 12.58
CA VAL A 19 -1.31 -33.69 12.84
C VAL A 19 -2.22 -33.75 11.61
N GLN A 20 -1.65 -33.59 10.41
CA GLN A 20 -2.40 -33.76 9.16
C GLN A 20 -3.03 -35.16 9.03
N VAL A 21 -2.29 -36.20 9.37
CA VAL A 21 -2.81 -37.60 9.41
C VAL A 21 -3.94 -37.72 10.43
N GLY A 22 -3.81 -37.06 11.60
CA GLY A 22 -4.88 -37.07 12.61
C GLY A 22 -6.21 -36.46 12.17
N LEU A 23 -6.20 -35.65 11.10
CA LEU A 23 -7.42 -35.06 10.54
C LEU A 23 -8.20 -36.05 9.64
N PHE A 24 -7.62 -37.17 9.22
CA PHE A 24 -8.28 -38.08 8.31
C PHE A 24 -9.58 -38.64 8.86
N ASN A 25 -9.59 -39.12 10.11
CA ASN A 25 -10.78 -39.64 10.75
C ASN A 25 -11.89 -38.60 10.83
N ILE A 26 -11.52 -37.35 11.08
CA ILE A 26 -12.48 -36.23 11.18
C ILE A 26 -13.07 -35.90 9.80
N LEU A 27 -12.26 -35.94 8.74
CA LEU A 27 -12.68 -35.56 7.39
C LEU A 27 -13.45 -36.65 6.67
N GLU A 28 -13.06 -37.91 6.86
CA GLU A 28 -13.61 -39.05 6.15
C GLU A 28 -14.66 -39.81 6.97
N GLU A 29 -14.29 -40.27 8.15
CA GLU A 29 -15.16 -41.07 9.02
C GLU A 29 -16.12 -40.19 9.86
N ARG A 30 -15.85 -38.87 9.93
CA ARG A 30 -16.62 -37.94 10.75
C ARG A 30 -16.70 -38.34 12.21
N ASP A 31 -15.64 -38.95 12.72
CA ASP A 31 -15.56 -39.37 14.11
C ASP A 31 -14.28 -38.82 14.80
N VAL A 32 -14.32 -38.88 16.13
CA VAL A 32 -13.16 -38.65 16.99
C VAL A 32 -12.97 -39.84 17.91
N GLN A 33 -11.78 -40.45 17.81
CA GLN A 33 -11.37 -41.52 18.68
C GLN A 33 -10.50 -40.96 19.81
N ILE A 34 -10.93 -41.18 21.03
CA ILE A 34 -10.15 -40.79 22.22
C ILE A 34 -9.24 -41.94 22.59
N ARG A 35 -7.91 -41.74 22.50
CA ARG A 35 -6.89 -42.75 22.76
C ARG A 35 -7.09 -43.38 24.15
N GLY A 36 -7.29 -44.72 24.16
CA GLY A 36 -7.49 -45.47 25.40
C GLY A 36 -8.97 -45.63 25.83
N TYR A 37 -9.90 -45.03 25.14
CA TYR A 37 -11.34 -45.19 25.39
C TYR A 37 -12.05 -45.58 24.12
N PRO A 38 -12.92 -46.62 24.13
CA PRO A 38 -13.70 -47.03 22.97
C PRO A 38 -14.90 -46.09 22.79
N VAL A 39 -14.63 -44.80 22.69
CA VAL A 39 -15.68 -43.78 22.52
C VAL A 39 -15.55 -43.24 21.12
N GLN A 40 -16.58 -43.40 20.33
CA GLN A 40 -16.75 -42.83 19.02
C GLN A 40 -17.81 -41.74 19.07
N PHE A 41 -17.48 -40.55 18.57
CA PHE A 41 -18.41 -39.45 18.48
C PHE A 41 -18.63 -39.10 17.01
N ASP A 42 -19.89 -39.16 16.59
CA ASP A 42 -20.27 -38.63 15.29
C ASP A 42 -20.07 -37.10 15.28
N LEU A 43 -19.29 -36.60 14.35
CA LEU A 43 -19.03 -35.19 14.17
C LEU A 43 -19.81 -34.65 12.95
N ASP A 44 -20.73 -33.74 13.24
CA ASP A 44 -21.34 -32.90 12.22
C ASP A 44 -20.64 -31.51 12.30
N VAL A 45 -19.61 -31.32 11.48
CA VAL A 45 -18.78 -30.13 11.52
C VAL A 45 -18.39 -29.72 10.11
N MET A 46 -18.46 -28.42 9.83
CA MET A 46 -17.87 -27.84 8.63
C MET A 46 -16.46 -27.36 8.95
N ILE A 47 -15.47 -27.87 8.23
CA ILE A 47 -14.06 -27.50 8.43
C ILE A 47 -13.61 -26.60 7.29
N LEU A 48 -13.03 -25.45 7.66
CA LEU A 48 -12.44 -24.49 6.75
C LEU A 48 -10.92 -24.43 7.00
N PHE A 49 -10.15 -24.52 5.93
CA PHE A 49 -8.70 -24.38 6.00
C PHE A 49 -8.27 -23.11 5.29
N SER A 50 -7.28 -22.41 5.82
CA SER A 50 -6.56 -21.41 5.07
C SER A 50 -5.14 -21.86 4.76
N ALA A 51 -4.61 -21.45 3.62
CA ALA A 51 -3.26 -21.75 3.21
C ALA A 51 -2.73 -20.66 2.28
N ASN A 52 -1.42 -20.36 2.36
CA ASN A 52 -0.77 -19.56 1.35
C ASN A 52 -0.55 -20.43 0.09
N PRO A 53 -0.89 -19.95 -1.13
CA PRO A 53 -0.70 -20.71 -2.37
C PRO A 53 0.74 -21.23 -2.57
N ALA A 54 1.75 -20.44 -2.22
CA ALA A 54 3.15 -20.83 -2.35
C ALA A 54 3.51 -22.02 -1.47
N THR A 55 3.02 -22.07 -0.24
CA THR A 55 3.23 -23.20 0.69
C THR A 55 2.33 -24.39 0.39
N TYR A 56 1.08 -24.16 0.02
CA TYR A 56 0.12 -25.21 -0.34
C TYR A 56 0.59 -26.02 -1.55
N ASN A 57 1.15 -25.36 -2.56
CA ASN A 57 1.64 -25.99 -3.78
C ASN A 57 3.02 -26.62 -3.63
N ARG A 58 3.76 -26.26 -2.58
CA ARG A 58 5.11 -26.81 -2.33
C ARG A 58 5.01 -28.31 -1.98
N SER A 59 5.82 -29.10 -2.67
CA SER A 59 5.88 -30.55 -2.43
C SER A 59 6.22 -30.87 -0.96
N GLY A 60 5.46 -31.80 -0.36
CA GLY A 60 5.69 -32.27 1.00
C GLY A 60 5.11 -31.40 2.11
N LYS A 61 4.55 -30.23 1.82
CA LYS A 61 3.94 -29.38 2.86
C LYS A 61 2.51 -29.83 3.24
N VAL A 62 1.70 -30.21 2.26
CA VAL A 62 0.39 -30.83 2.51
C VAL A 62 0.44 -32.22 1.91
N ILE A 63 0.17 -33.22 2.74
CA ILE A 63 0.22 -34.60 2.29
C ILE A 63 -0.86 -34.90 1.24
N PRO A 64 -0.56 -35.69 0.18
CA PRO A 64 -1.49 -35.96 -0.91
C PRO A 64 -2.84 -36.50 -0.44
N GLN A 65 -2.83 -37.38 0.56
CA GLN A 65 -4.02 -37.99 1.14
C GLN A 65 -4.96 -36.98 1.79
N LEU A 66 -4.40 -35.86 2.36
CA LEU A 66 -5.22 -34.79 2.92
C LEU A 66 -5.81 -33.91 1.80
N LYS A 67 -5.02 -33.62 0.75
CA LYS A 67 -5.52 -32.88 -0.41
C LYS A 67 -6.70 -33.55 -1.08
N ASP A 68 -6.67 -34.89 -1.20
CA ASP A 68 -7.73 -35.67 -1.79
C ASP A 68 -9.06 -35.64 -1.02
N ARG A 69 -9.00 -35.36 0.30
CA ARG A 69 -10.15 -35.24 1.20
C ARG A 69 -10.75 -33.84 1.32
N ILE A 70 -10.11 -32.84 0.73
CA ILE A 70 -10.63 -31.48 0.69
C ILE A 70 -11.65 -31.37 -0.44
N GLY A 71 -12.93 -31.22 -0.09
CA GLY A 71 -14.03 -31.23 -1.06
C GLY A 71 -14.08 -30.00 -1.96
N SER A 72 -13.54 -28.85 -1.53
CA SER A 72 -13.56 -27.61 -2.30
C SER A 72 -12.31 -26.79 -2.03
N LEU A 73 -11.73 -26.21 -3.08
CA LEU A 73 -10.64 -25.27 -3.01
C LEU A 73 -11.11 -23.92 -3.58
N ILE A 74 -11.04 -22.87 -2.76
CA ILE A 74 -11.34 -21.50 -3.18
C ILE A 74 -10.01 -20.74 -3.25
N GLN A 75 -9.64 -20.35 -4.45
CA GLN A 75 -8.45 -19.51 -4.65
C GLN A 75 -8.83 -18.04 -4.61
N THR A 76 -8.27 -17.32 -3.65
CA THR A 76 -8.40 -15.86 -3.57
C THR A 76 -7.38 -15.19 -4.50
N HIS A 77 -7.67 -13.98 -4.92
CA HIS A 77 -6.80 -13.18 -5.78
C HIS A 77 -6.71 -11.75 -5.25
N TYR A 78 -5.73 -10.99 -5.74
CA TYR A 78 -5.66 -9.56 -5.48
C TYR A 78 -6.85 -8.84 -6.12
N PRO A 79 -7.26 -7.67 -5.58
CA PRO A 79 -8.27 -6.84 -6.21
C PRO A 79 -7.89 -6.53 -7.66
N SER A 80 -8.80 -6.80 -8.60
CA SER A 80 -8.61 -6.47 -10.01
C SER A 80 -8.69 -4.96 -10.24
N GLU A 81 -9.68 -4.33 -9.59
CA GLU A 81 -9.90 -2.89 -9.68
C GLU A 81 -9.18 -2.16 -8.55
N ARG A 82 -8.59 -0.99 -8.87
CA ARG A 82 -7.88 -0.15 -7.88
C ARG A 82 -8.82 0.35 -6.79
N GLU A 83 -10.04 0.68 -7.15
CA GLU A 83 -11.09 1.15 -6.25
C GLU A 83 -11.43 0.13 -5.16
N THR A 84 -11.48 -1.15 -5.51
CA THR A 84 -11.68 -2.25 -4.54
C THR A 84 -10.48 -2.35 -3.59
N GLY A 85 -9.26 -2.17 -4.08
CA GLY A 85 -8.05 -2.12 -3.24
C GLY A 85 -8.09 -0.96 -2.25
N ILE A 86 -8.53 0.22 -2.71
CA ILE A 86 -8.71 1.40 -1.86
C ILE A 86 -9.77 1.14 -0.77
N GLN A 87 -10.90 0.54 -1.11
CA GLN A 87 -11.95 0.21 -0.14
C GLN A 87 -11.45 -0.75 0.95
N ILE A 88 -10.71 -1.79 0.56
CA ILE A 88 -10.08 -2.73 1.52
C ILE A 88 -9.10 -1.99 2.43
N MET A 89 -8.25 -1.15 1.86
CA MET A 89 -7.26 -0.36 2.59
C MET A 89 -7.93 0.57 3.62
N GLU A 90 -9.02 1.24 3.25
CA GLU A 90 -9.77 2.13 4.14
C GLU A 90 -10.53 1.36 5.23
N GLN A 91 -11.17 0.26 4.87
CA GLN A 91 -11.94 -0.57 5.81
C GLN A 91 -11.04 -1.21 6.88
N GLU A 92 -9.88 -1.71 6.47
CA GLU A 92 -8.97 -2.44 7.36
C GLU A 92 -7.99 -1.51 8.11
N SER A 93 -7.97 -0.23 7.76
CA SER A 93 -7.15 0.75 8.48
C SER A 93 -7.87 1.23 9.73
N ASP A 94 -7.34 0.88 10.90
CA ASP A 94 -7.84 1.43 12.16
C ASP A 94 -7.37 2.87 12.31
N LEU A 95 -8.26 3.80 11.99
CA LEU A 95 -8.05 5.24 12.13
C LEU A 95 -8.77 5.81 13.36
N SER A 96 -9.31 4.94 14.23
CA SER A 96 -10.19 5.29 15.37
C SER A 96 -9.51 6.09 16.48
N LEU A 97 -8.19 6.27 16.46
CA LEU A 97 -7.48 7.17 17.38
C LEU A 97 -7.80 8.67 17.15
N ASP A 98 -8.91 8.94 16.50
CA ASP A 98 -9.22 10.20 15.82
C ASP A 98 -9.91 11.26 16.63
N GLY A 99 -10.16 11.02 17.91
CA GLY A 99 -11.00 11.89 18.75
C GLY A 99 -10.79 13.38 18.57
N ASP A 100 -9.54 13.86 18.45
CA ASP A 100 -9.25 15.29 18.51
C ASP A 100 -8.53 15.88 17.28
N PHE A 101 -8.11 15.07 16.29
CA PHE A 101 -7.35 15.57 15.16
C PHE A 101 -7.91 15.11 13.82
N PRO A 102 -8.78 15.92 13.18
CA PRO A 102 -9.42 15.56 11.92
C PRO A 102 -8.38 15.41 10.79
N ILE A 103 -8.61 14.43 9.93
CA ILE A 103 -7.80 14.17 8.75
C ILE A 103 -8.65 14.23 7.50
N ILE A 104 -8.12 14.84 6.45
CA ILE A 104 -8.68 14.81 5.09
C ILE A 104 -7.66 14.18 4.18
N VAL A 105 -7.97 13.02 3.60
CA VAL A 105 -7.11 12.34 2.64
C VAL A 105 -7.63 12.63 1.24
N PRO A 106 -6.91 13.40 0.41
CA PRO A 106 -7.28 13.60 -0.99
C PRO A 106 -7.34 12.28 -1.74
N PHE A 107 -8.29 12.14 -2.68
CA PHE A 107 -8.52 10.86 -3.34
C PHE A 107 -7.30 10.37 -4.13
N PHE A 108 -6.58 11.27 -4.80
CA PHE A 108 -5.34 10.91 -5.50
C PHE A 108 -4.27 10.32 -4.57
N MET A 109 -4.20 10.73 -3.29
CA MET A 109 -3.27 10.12 -2.32
C MET A 109 -3.63 8.67 -2.00
N LYS A 110 -4.93 8.35 -1.91
CA LYS A 110 -5.41 6.97 -1.75
C LYS A 110 -5.06 6.14 -2.98
N GLN A 111 -5.26 6.71 -4.17
CA GLN A 111 -4.91 6.06 -5.43
C GLN A 111 -3.41 5.80 -5.52
N ILE A 112 -2.56 6.75 -5.14
CA ILE A 112 -1.09 6.55 -5.13
C ILE A 112 -0.70 5.40 -4.21
N ILE A 113 -1.24 5.30 -2.99
CA ILE A 113 -0.90 4.22 -2.05
C ILE A 113 -1.28 2.85 -2.62
N GLU A 114 -2.47 2.69 -3.19
CA GLU A 114 -2.84 1.41 -3.81
C GLU A 114 -2.03 1.16 -5.09
N GLU A 115 -1.76 2.18 -5.89
CA GLU A 115 -0.95 2.04 -7.10
C GLU A 115 0.50 1.63 -6.79
N ILE A 116 1.09 2.07 -5.66
CA ILE A 116 2.37 1.58 -5.16
C ILE A 116 2.32 0.05 -5.00
N SER A 117 1.26 -0.50 -4.44
CA SER A 117 1.11 -1.95 -4.26
C SER A 117 0.92 -2.68 -5.60
N ARG A 118 0.19 -2.09 -6.54
CA ARG A 118 -0.02 -2.62 -7.90
C ARG A 118 1.29 -2.62 -8.69
N ALA A 119 2.03 -1.51 -8.66
CA ALA A 119 3.34 -1.40 -9.28
C ALA A 119 4.35 -2.39 -8.66
N ALA A 120 4.33 -2.56 -7.34
CA ALA A 120 5.17 -3.55 -6.66
C ALA A 120 4.86 -4.99 -7.11
N ARG A 121 3.57 -5.35 -7.27
CA ARG A 121 3.14 -6.66 -7.79
C ARG A 121 3.59 -6.90 -9.24
N ASN A 122 3.78 -5.87 -10.03
CA ASN A 122 4.20 -5.94 -11.42
C ASN A 122 5.70 -5.70 -11.62
N SER A 123 6.42 -5.32 -10.55
CA SER A 123 7.84 -5.00 -10.62
C SER A 123 8.68 -6.24 -10.84
N ARG A 124 9.61 -6.18 -11.81
CA ARG A 124 10.62 -7.21 -12.08
C ARG A 124 11.72 -7.32 -11.01
N TYR A 125 11.78 -6.35 -10.11
CA TYR A 125 12.77 -6.31 -9.02
C TYR A 125 12.27 -6.94 -7.73
N ILE A 126 10.99 -7.32 -7.69
CA ILE A 126 10.35 -7.92 -6.52
C ILE A 126 10.04 -9.38 -6.83
N ASP A 127 10.38 -10.27 -5.88
CA ASP A 127 10.07 -11.68 -6.02
C ASP A 127 8.56 -11.90 -6.04
N GLN A 128 8.06 -12.36 -7.18
CA GLN A 128 6.64 -12.59 -7.39
C GLN A 128 6.14 -13.86 -6.67
N GLN A 129 7.02 -14.74 -6.22
CA GLN A 129 6.63 -15.92 -5.44
C GLN A 129 6.23 -15.56 -4.02
N SER A 130 6.89 -14.58 -3.43
CA SER A 130 6.53 -14.05 -2.11
C SER A 130 5.28 -13.18 -2.18
N GLY A 131 5.07 -12.50 -3.31
CA GLY A 131 3.92 -11.64 -3.56
C GLY A 131 3.91 -10.35 -2.70
N VAL A 132 2.99 -9.45 -3.00
CA VAL A 132 2.79 -8.20 -2.23
C VAL A 132 1.36 -8.18 -1.69
N SER A 133 1.21 -8.49 -0.41
CA SER A 133 -0.11 -8.63 0.22
C SER A 133 -0.85 -7.30 0.37
N ALA A 134 -2.18 -7.33 0.56
CA ALA A 134 -2.97 -6.15 0.88
C ALA A 134 -2.53 -5.46 2.19
N ARG A 135 -1.88 -6.19 3.10
CA ARG A 135 -1.29 -5.61 4.33
C ARG A 135 -0.22 -4.57 4.03
N PHE A 136 0.41 -4.63 2.85
CA PHE A 136 1.37 -3.62 2.41
C PHE A 136 0.68 -2.27 2.14
N SER A 137 -0.43 -2.26 1.38
CA SER A 137 -1.23 -1.06 1.16
C SER A 137 -1.76 -0.47 2.47
N ILE A 138 -2.33 -1.33 3.35
CA ILE A 138 -2.89 -0.93 4.63
C ILE A 138 -1.83 -0.26 5.51
N ALA A 139 -0.66 -0.89 5.67
CA ALA A 139 0.43 -0.35 6.49
C ALA A 139 0.98 0.97 5.93
N ASN A 140 1.09 1.09 4.61
CA ASN A 140 1.55 2.30 3.95
C ASN A 140 0.53 3.44 4.10
N TYR A 141 -0.76 3.15 3.98
CA TYR A 141 -1.82 4.12 4.20
C TYR A 141 -1.81 4.65 5.64
N GLN A 142 -1.72 3.76 6.63
CA GLN A 142 -1.62 4.14 8.04
C GLN A 142 -0.38 4.98 8.32
N THR A 143 0.78 4.61 7.73
CA THR A 143 2.03 5.35 7.90
C THR A 143 1.96 6.76 7.30
N MET A 144 1.39 6.89 6.11
CA MET A 144 1.16 8.18 5.46
C MET A 144 0.27 9.08 6.31
N ILE A 145 -0.84 8.55 6.83
CA ILE A 145 -1.77 9.29 7.70
C ILE A 145 -1.08 9.70 9.01
N ALA A 146 -0.33 8.78 9.64
CA ALA A 146 0.40 9.07 10.86
C ALA A 146 1.44 10.19 10.67
N SER A 147 2.13 10.22 9.52
CA SER A 147 3.06 11.30 9.16
C SER A 147 2.33 12.63 9.03
N ALA A 148 1.21 12.67 8.30
CA ALA A 148 0.40 13.88 8.13
C ALA A 148 -0.12 14.41 9.49
N ARG A 149 -0.60 13.51 10.36
CA ARG A 149 -1.04 13.88 11.72
C ARG A 149 0.09 14.44 12.57
N ARG A 150 1.25 13.78 12.55
CA ARG A 150 2.45 14.27 13.25
C ARG A 150 2.79 15.70 12.83
N ARG A 151 2.81 15.98 11.52
CA ARG A 151 3.02 17.33 10.99
C ARG A 151 1.94 18.28 11.50
N GLY A 152 0.66 17.91 11.37
CA GLY A 152 -0.47 18.72 11.82
C GLY A 152 -0.38 19.08 13.30
N CYS A 153 0.02 18.11 14.16
CA CYS A 153 0.22 18.37 15.58
C CYS A 153 1.39 19.34 15.84
N VAL A 154 2.53 19.14 15.17
CA VAL A 154 3.73 19.99 15.37
C VAL A 154 3.50 21.40 14.88
N LEU A 155 2.84 21.57 13.73
CA LEU A 155 2.58 22.87 13.10
C LEU A 155 1.26 23.50 13.55
N ASN A 156 0.49 22.82 14.41
CA ASN A 156 -0.85 23.22 14.83
C ASN A 156 -1.80 23.49 13.64
N GLU A 157 -1.74 22.64 12.61
CA GLU A 157 -2.57 22.71 11.40
C GLU A 157 -3.69 21.67 11.44
N LYS A 158 -4.94 22.14 11.40
CA LYS A 158 -6.15 21.29 11.34
C LYS A 158 -7.01 21.70 10.14
N PRO A 159 -7.50 20.73 9.35
CA PRO A 159 -7.24 19.28 9.39
C PRO A 159 -5.83 18.89 8.94
N ALA A 160 -5.35 17.73 9.36
CA ALA A 160 -4.16 17.13 8.76
C ALA A 160 -4.48 16.63 7.34
N VAL A 161 -3.60 16.89 6.39
CA VAL A 161 -3.76 16.43 5.00
C VAL A 161 -2.45 15.78 4.53
N PRO A 162 -2.46 14.51 4.11
CA PRO A 162 -1.27 13.86 3.57
C PRO A 162 -0.76 14.56 2.31
N ARG A 163 0.56 14.58 2.14
CA ARG A 163 1.28 15.16 1.00
C ARG A 163 2.22 14.13 0.39
N ILE A 164 2.77 14.41 -0.77
CA ILE A 164 3.79 13.55 -1.41
C ILE A 164 5.02 13.41 -0.52
N SER A 165 5.41 14.44 0.20
CA SER A 165 6.53 14.39 1.17
C SER A 165 6.32 13.35 2.27
N ASP A 166 5.07 13.03 2.65
CA ASP A 166 4.77 11.99 3.62
C ASP A 166 5.11 10.57 3.11
N LEU A 167 5.15 10.36 1.78
CA LEU A 167 5.53 9.08 1.18
C LEU A 167 6.98 8.69 1.48
N GLY A 168 7.84 9.65 1.81
CA GLY A 168 9.20 9.38 2.27
C GLY A 168 9.29 8.53 3.55
N HIS A 169 8.20 8.47 4.33
CA HIS A 169 8.12 7.65 5.55
C HIS A 169 7.67 6.20 5.28
N LEU A 170 7.23 5.87 4.07
CA LEU A 170 6.76 4.53 3.72
C LEU A 170 7.84 3.46 3.78
N TYR A 171 9.11 3.86 3.79
CA TYR A 171 10.21 2.93 3.95
C TYR A 171 10.07 2.10 5.24
N SER A 172 9.65 2.72 6.35
CA SER A 172 9.48 2.03 7.63
C SER A 172 8.34 0.99 7.62
N SER A 173 7.27 1.23 6.86
CA SER A 173 6.13 0.30 6.72
C SER A 173 6.35 -0.75 5.63
N SER A 174 7.29 -0.51 4.73
CA SER A 174 7.60 -1.37 3.58
C SER A 174 8.76 -2.34 3.83
N LEU A 175 9.69 -1.96 4.72
CA LEU A 175 10.89 -2.74 5.03
C LEU A 175 10.52 -4.16 5.48
N GLY A 176 11.15 -5.16 4.86
CA GLY A 176 10.90 -6.58 5.13
C GLY A 176 9.56 -7.12 4.63
N LYS A 177 8.80 -6.33 3.86
CA LYS A 177 7.57 -6.78 3.18
C LYS A 177 7.72 -6.87 1.66
N LEU A 178 8.82 -6.35 1.13
CA LEU A 178 9.19 -6.46 -0.26
C LEU A 178 10.44 -7.33 -0.35
N GLU A 179 10.29 -8.53 -0.89
CA GLU A 179 11.44 -9.40 -1.16
C GLU A 179 12.02 -9.02 -2.52
N VAL A 180 13.23 -8.45 -2.49
CA VAL A 180 13.93 -8.05 -3.71
C VAL A 180 14.51 -9.29 -4.39
N ASP A 181 14.28 -9.43 -5.69
CA ASP A 181 14.86 -10.52 -6.48
C ASP A 181 16.39 -10.38 -6.59
N MET A 182 17.08 -11.22 -5.86
CA MET A 182 18.55 -11.27 -5.83
C MET A 182 19.17 -11.76 -7.16
N MET A 183 18.37 -12.36 -8.04
CA MET A 183 18.82 -12.87 -9.35
C MET A 183 18.71 -11.83 -10.46
N SER A 184 18.10 -10.68 -10.21
CA SER A 184 18.05 -9.61 -11.20
C SER A 184 19.45 -9.05 -11.48
N SER A 185 19.74 -8.81 -12.75
CA SER A 185 21.05 -8.32 -13.23
C SER A 185 21.45 -6.93 -12.68
N HIS A 186 20.56 -6.26 -12.01
CA HIS A 186 20.77 -4.97 -11.36
C HIS A 186 20.54 -5.14 -9.87
N GLN A 187 21.61 -5.14 -9.09
CA GLN A 187 21.57 -5.17 -7.62
C GLN A 187 21.00 -3.85 -7.09
N MET A 188 19.67 -3.75 -7.06
CA MET A 188 18.98 -2.62 -6.42
C MET A 188 18.76 -2.94 -4.94
N THR A 189 18.96 -1.94 -4.09
CA THR A 189 18.59 -2.05 -2.67
C THR A 189 17.06 -1.98 -2.54
N GLU A 190 16.51 -2.55 -1.45
CA GLU A 190 15.07 -2.50 -1.15
C GLU A 190 14.54 -1.05 -1.19
N ARG A 191 15.35 -0.08 -0.73
CA ARG A 191 15.01 1.33 -0.78
C ARG A 191 14.90 1.86 -2.21
N GLN A 192 15.86 1.53 -3.07
CA GLN A 192 15.83 1.96 -4.47
C GLN A 192 14.64 1.36 -5.23
N VAL A 193 14.29 0.10 -4.92
CA VAL A 193 13.11 -0.55 -5.49
C VAL A 193 11.84 0.17 -5.03
N LEU A 194 11.72 0.47 -3.74
CA LEU A 194 10.57 1.21 -3.21
C LEU A 194 10.48 2.61 -3.84
N ASP A 195 11.59 3.35 -3.92
CA ASP A 195 11.62 4.67 -4.55
C ASP A 195 11.16 4.62 -6.02
N SER A 196 11.57 3.57 -6.76
CA SER A 196 11.15 3.39 -8.16
C SER A 196 9.65 3.08 -8.29
N VAL A 197 9.12 2.25 -7.40
CA VAL A 197 7.70 1.88 -7.38
C VAL A 197 6.82 3.09 -6.97
N ILE A 198 7.28 3.91 -6.02
CA ILE A 198 6.61 5.16 -5.66
C ILE A 198 6.60 6.13 -6.84
N ALA A 199 7.72 6.29 -7.54
CA ALA A 199 7.80 7.18 -8.70
C ALA A 199 6.88 6.72 -9.84
N GLU A 200 6.81 5.41 -10.09
CA GLU A 200 5.91 4.81 -11.08
C GLU A 200 4.44 5.05 -10.72
N ALA A 201 4.08 4.84 -9.45
CA ALA A 201 2.72 5.08 -8.96
C ALA A 201 2.30 6.55 -9.08
N ILE A 202 3.19 7.48 -8.71
CA ILE A 202 2.94 8.92 -8.88
C ILE A 202 2.73 9.26 -10.35
N LYS A 203 3.60 8.75 -11.24
CA LYS A 203 3.50 8.98 -12.69
C LYS A 203 2.19 8.47 -13.26
N SER A 204 1.77 7.26 -12.87
CA SER A 204 0.52 6.64 -13.30
C SER A 204 -0.69 7.50 -12.89
N VAL A 205 -0.81 7.81 -11.60
CA VAL A 205 -1.94 8.60 -11.07
C VAL A 205 -1.91 10.04 -11.60
N PHE A 206 -0.73 10.65 -11.74
CA PHE A 206 -0.61 11.99 -12.29
C PHE A 206 -1.18 12.10 -13.71
N GLY A 207 -0.93 11.08 -14.54
CA GLY A 207 -1.47 11.03 -15.92
C GLY A 207 -2.99 10.97 -16.00
N GLU A 208 -3.67 10.57 -14.92
CA GLU A 208 -5.14 10.54 -14.86
C GLU A 208 -5.76 11.89 -14.48
N TYR A 209 -5.04 12.71 -13.70
CA TYR A 209 -5.54 13.98 -13.18
C TYR A 209 -5.14 15.19 -14.00
N VAL A 210 -3.99 15.12 -14.65
CA VAL A 210 -3.40 16.30 -15.27
C VAL A 210 -3.18 16.05 -16.75
N GLU A 211 -3.96 16.74 -17.56
CA GLU A 211 -3.74 16.76 -18.99
C GLU A 211 -2.37 17.39 -19.32
N GLN A 212 -1.70 16.85 -20.33
CA GLN A 212 -0.36 17.32 -20.71
C GLN A 212 -0.36 18.77 -21.21
N HIS A 213 -1.53 19.28 -21.60
CA HIS A 213 -1.68 20.65 -22.07
C HIS A 213 -1.44 21.64 -20.93
N GLY A 214 -0.59 22.61 -21.15
CA GLY A 214 -0.23 23.65 -20.16
C GLY A 214 0.92 23.31 -19.21
N LEU A 215 1.42 22.06 -19.20
CA LEU A 215 2.58 21.70 -18.38
C LEU A 215 3.87 22.34 -18.91
N GLU A 216 3.94 22.64 -20.19
CA GLU A 216 5.09 23.31 -20.84
C GLU A 216 5.30 24.72 -20.25
N SER A 217 4.22 25.48 -20.02
CA SER A 217 4.30 26.79 -19.40
C SER A 217 4.89 26.77 -17.98
N ILE A 218 4.62 25.68 -17.22
CA ILE A 218 5.19 25.49 -15.89
C ILE A 218 6.69 25.18 -16.02
N ALA A 219 7.08 24.27 -16.92
CA ALA A 219 8.47 23.92 -17.15
C ALA A 219 9.30 25.14 -17.62
N GLU A 220 8.75 26.01 -18.46
CA GLU A 220 9.40 27.26 -18.89
C GLU A 220 9.68 28.24 -17.74
N ILE A 221 8.79 28.27 -16.71
CA ILE A 221 9.02 29.11 -15.54
C ILE A 221 10.19 28.57 -14.72
N PHE A 222 10.29 27.25 -14.56
CA PHE A 222 11.43 26.62 -13.91
C PHE A 222 12.72 26.83 -14.70
N ALA A 223 12.68 26.78 -16.03
CA ALA A 223 13.83 27.08 -16.89
C ALA A 223 14.37 28.52 -16.73
N LYS A 224 13.55 29.46 -16.22
CA LYS A 224 13.98 30.82 -15.86
C LYS A 224 14.66 30.90 -14.48
N GLY A 225 14.96 29.77 -13.85
CA GLY A 225 15.72 29.68 -12.59
C GLY A 225 14.86 29.71 -11.32
N VAL A 226 13.55 29.49 -11.44
CA VAL A 226 12.69 29.36 -10.25
C VAL A 226 13.00 28.04 -9.54
N LYS A 227 13.15 28.12 -8.22
CA LYS A 227 13.31 26.96 -7.32
C LYS A 227 12.18 26.93 -6.32
N ILE A 228 11.59 25.74 -6.14
CA ILE A 228 10.51 25.50 -5.17
C ILE A 228 10.96 24.43 -4.19
N GLU A 229 10.91 24.77 -2.91
CA GLU A 229 11.20 23.88 -1.80
C GLU A 229 9.90 23.33 -1.23
N VAL A 230 9.84 22.02 -1.04
CA VAL A 230 8.75 21.29 -0.40
C VAL A 230 9.32 20.36 0.68
N GLY A 231 8.50 19.98 1.65
CA GLY A 231 8.96 19.07 2.69
C GLY A 231 7.87 18.74 3.71
N ASP A 232 8.09 17.64 4.40
CA ASP A 232 7.12 17.10 5.35
C ASP A 232 6.86 18.03 6.56
N MET A 233 7.77 18.95 6.88
CA MET A 233 7.64 19.88 8.02
C MET A 233 7.38 21.33 7.61
N LEU A 234 7.10 21.62 6.31
CA LEU A 234 6.77 22.97 5.88
C LEU A 234 5.28 23.28 6.13
N PRO A 235 4.96 24.48 6.68
CA PRO A 235 3.57 24.90 6.89
C PRO A 235 2.79 25.02 5.57
N SER A 236 1.48 24.73 5.61
CA SER A 236 0.61 24.87 4.42
C SER A 236 0.60 26.31 3.86
N ALA A 237 0.69 27.32 4.72
CA ALA A 237 0.79 28.73 4.31
C ALA A 237 2.05 29.04 3.48
N HIS A 238 3.12 28.25 3.64
CA HIS A 238 4.32 28.40 2.82
C HIS A 238 4.03 28.17 1.34
N TYR A 239 3.19 27.19 1.03
CA TYR A 239 2.83 26.86 -0.35
C TYR A 239 2.02 27.97 -1.03
N GLU A 240 1.22 28.74 -0.31
CA GLU A 240 0.52 29.90 -0.86
C GLU A 240 1.49 30.99 -1.34
N THR A 241 2.60 31.15 -0.64
CA THR A 241 3.66 32.09 -1.05
C THR A 241 4.41 31.59 -2.27
N LEU A 242 4.64 30.28 -2.37
CA LEU A 242 5.28 29.65 -3.52
C LEU A 242 4.43 29.78 -4.78
N LEU A 243 3.12 29.64 -4.66
CA LEU A 243 2.17 29.73 -5.77
C LEU A 243 2.15 31.11 -6.44
N LYS A 244 2.47 32.17 -5.70
CA LYS A 244 2.64 33.52 -6.28
C LYS A 244 3.81 33.60 -7.26
N ARG A 245 4.80 32.69 -7.12
CA ARG A 245 5.97 32.63 -8.02
C ARG A 245 5.70 31.82 -9.29
N VAL A 246 4.80 30.84 -9.21
CA VAL A 246 4.44 29.95 -10.33
C VAL A 246 2.92 29.82 -10.42
N PRO A 247 2.21 30.89 -10.88
CA PRO A 247 0.75 30.90 -10.95
C PRO A 247 0.12 29.69 -11.66
N PRO A 248 0.67 29.16 -12.78
CA PRO A 248 0.07 28.01 -13.46
C PRO A 248 -0.01 26.73 -12.61
N ILE A 249 0.84 26.59 -11.57
CA ILE A 249 0.70 25.46 -10.62
C ILE A 249 -0.58 25.61 -9.80
N TRP A 250 -0.99 26.83 -9.50
CA TRP A 250 -2.24 27.09 -8.78
C TRP A 250 -3.45 26.61 -9.58
N ASP A 251 -3.51 26.94 -10.85
CA ASP A 251 -4.63 26.55 -11.71
C ASP A 251 -4.72 25.03 -11.81
N LYS A 252 -3.58 24.38 -12.01
CA LYS A 252 -3.50 22.91 -12.01
C LYS A 252 -3.83 22.27 -10.66
N ALA A 253 -3.42 22.89 -9.55
CA ALA A 253 -3.79 22.39 -8.22
C ALA A 253 -5.30 22.47 -7.97
N PHE A 254 -5.95 23.52 -8.50
CA PHE A 254 -7.39 23.67 -8.41
C PHE A 254 -8.14 22.66 -9.29
N GLU A 255 -7.60 22.33 -10.48
CA GLU A 255 -8.13 21.26 -11.34
C GLU A 255 -8.10 19.90 -10.64
N VAL A 256 -7.01 19.58 -9.91
CA VAL A 256 -6.87 18.34 -9.15
C VAL A 256 -7.86 18.26 -7.98
N ASN A 257 -8.01 19.35 -7.23
CA ASN A 257 -8.98 19.44 -6.14
C ASN A 257 -9.38 20.89 -5.86
N ALA A 258 -10.63 21.20 -6.10
CA ALA A 258 -11.22 22.52 -5.95
C ALA A 258 -11.50 22.93 -4.49
N ALA A 259 -11.13 22.12 -3.49
CA ALA A 259 -11.39 22.44 -2.08
C ALA A 259 -10.65 23.71 -1.66
N ASP A 260 -11.36 24.64 -1.06
CA ASP A 260 -10.79 25.87 -0.50
C ASP A 260 -10.19 25.62 0.90
N ASN A 261 -9.09 24.87 0.92
CA ASN A 261 -8.34 24.53 2.12
C ASN A 261 -6.84 24.55 1.82
N ALA A 262 -6.10 25.36 2.56
CA ALA A 262 -4.66 25.55 2.37
C ALA A 262 -3.85 24.23 2.47
N ALA A 263 -4.24 23.33 3.38
CA ALA A 263 -3.56 22.04 3.54
C ALA A 263 -3.84 21.07 2.38
N VAL A 264 -5.07 21.05 1.85
CA VAL A 264 -5.41 20.29 0.63
C VAL A 264 -4.66 20.86 -0.56
N ARG A 265 -4.60 22.16 -0.68
CA ARG A 265 -3.89 22.86 -1.76
C ARG A 265 -2.39 22.55 -1.73
N ALA A 266 -1.75 22.57 -0.55
CA ALA A 266 -0.37 22.17 -0.39
C ALA A 266 -0.13 20.72 -0.87
N SER A 267 -1.05 19.80 -0.58
CA SER A 267 -1.01 18.42 -1.07
C SER A 267 -1.06 18.35 -2.60
N CYS A 268 -1.98 19.11 -3.23
CA CYS A 268 -2.08 19.17 -4.68
C CYS A 268 -0.83 19.77 -5.34
N VAL A 269 -0.23 20.80 -4.74
CA VAL A 269 1.02 21.40 -5.25
C VAL A 269 2.15 20.39 -5.26
N GLU A 270 2.36 19.67 -4.15
CA GLU A 270 3.37 18.63 -4.10
C GLU A 270 3.11 17.51 -5.12
N PHE A 271 1.85 17.14 -5.32
CA PHE A 271 1.46 16.15 -6.33
C PHE A 271 1.82 16.61 -7.75
N ILE A 272 1.55 17.87 -8.10
CA ILE A 272 1.90 18.41 -9.41
C ILE A 272 3.42 18.44 -9.60
N LEU A 273 4.16 18.93 -8.60
CA LEU A 273 5.63 18.99 -8.67
C LEU A 273 6.24 17.60 -8.81
N ALA A 274 5.74 16.63 -8.05
CA ALA A 274 6.20 15.25 -8.14
C ALA A 274 5.84 14.61 -9.47
N GLY A 275 4.68 14.90 -10.04
CA GLY A 275 4.26 14.44 -11.35
C GLY A 275 5.11 15.03 -12.49
N LEU A 276 5.44 16.32 -12.41
CA LEU A 276 6.35 16.96 -13.36
C LEU A 276 7.76 16.35 -13.31
N TYR A 277 8.25 16.03 -12.10
CA TYR A 277 9.51 15.32 -11.93
C TYR A 277 9.44 13.90 -12.50
N ALA A 278 8.39 13.12 -12.18
CA ALA A 278 8.20 11.76 -12.66
C ALA A 278 8.04 11.67 -14.19
N THR A 279 7.64 12.78 -14.84
CA THR A 279 7.57 12.93 -16.30
C THR A 279 8.79 13.63 -16.91
N GLU A 280 9.87 13.76 -16.15
CA GLU A 280 11.16 14.30 -16.61
C GLU A 280 11.11 15.76 -17.13
N ARG A 281 10.14 16.55 -16.64
CA ARG A 281 10.00 17.96 -17.04
C ARG A 281 10.76 18.92 -16.16
N ILE A 282 11.03 18.52 -14.91
CA ILE A 282 11.83 19.27 -13.92
C ILE A 282 12.75 18.31 -13.18
N SER A 283 13.84 18.83 -12.64
CA SER A 283 14.80 18.09 -11.80
C SER A 283 14.45 18.25 -10.32
N ARG A 284 14.96 17.33 -9.50
CA ARG A 284 14.75 17.37 -8.05
C ARG A 284 16.05 17.09 -7.31
N ALA A 285 16.34 17.89 -6.31
CA ALA A 285 17.41 17.66 -5.35
C ALA A 285 16.83 17.48 -3.94
N GLN A 286 17.34 16.55 -3.15
CA GLN A 286 16.89 16.34 -1.77
C GLN A 286 18.05 16.57 -0.79
N ARG A 287 17.83 17.44 0.20
CA ARG A 287 18.78 17.71 1.28
C ARG A 287 18.05 17.88 2.61
N HIS A 288 18.46 17.10 3.64
CA HIS A 288 17.96 17.22 5.02
C HIS A 288 16.42 17.26 5.16
N GLY A 289 15.71 16.41 4.41
CA GLY A 289 14.24 16.32 4.47
C GLY A 289 13.50 17.36 3.63
N VAL A 290 14.20 18.29 3.01
CA VAL A 290 13.64 19.26 2.07
C VAL A 290 13.94 18.80 0.65
N VAL A 291 12.93 18.86 -0.20
CA VAL A 291 13.04 18.58 -1.64
C VAL A 291 12.98 19.90 -2.39
N THR A 292 13.98 20.17 -3.21
CA THR A 292 14.03 21.34 -4.09
C THR A 292 13.75 20.90 -5.52
N TYR A 293 12.76 21.47 -6.15
CA TYR A 293 12.45 21.30 -7.57
C TYR A 293 13.03 22.46 -8.36
N GLU A 294 13.76 22.15 -9.41
CA GLU A 294 14.45 23.10 -10.31
C GLU A 294 14.62 22.50 -11.71
N VAL A 295 15.10 23.26 -12.66
CA VAL A 295 15.59 22.77 -13.95
C VAL A 295 17.10 22.99 -13.96
N GLU A 296 17.86 21.96 -14.32
CA GLU A 296 19.31 22.04 -14.52
C GLU A 296 19.68 22.81 -15.79
#